data_863e5619cd807b726aa71962f833039a
#
_entry.id   863e5619cd807b726aa71962f833039a
#
_cell.length_a   1.000
_cell.length_b   1.000
_cell.length_c   1.000
_cell.angle_alpha   90.00
_cell.angle_beta   90.00
_cell.angle_gamma   90.00
#
_symmetry.space_group_name_H-M   'P 1'
#
loop_
_entity.id
_entity.type
_entity.pdbx_description
1 polymer ?
#
loop_
_entity_poly.entity_id
_entity_poly.type
_entity_poly.pdbx_seq_one_letter_code
_entity_poly.pdbx_strand_id
1 'polypeptide(L)'
;TGLDEVLKLQPINYRYNKDNPMNLPDEGNHIGFSAQKVQKVIPEAVTENSEGYLLVNNDPIMWAMLNAIKELKTENDLVKNENSQLKEKLTALTERQSAIEDMLLALSTNLPKEKLVKLGISQ
;
A
#
# COMPACT_ATOMS: atom_id res chain seq x y z
N THR A 1 4.39 15.97 -5.68
CA THR A 1 4.83 15.42 -4.37
C THR A 1 3.63 14.80 -3.67
N GLY A 2 3.70 13.55 -3.35
CA GLY A 2 2.59 12.78 -2.80
C GLY A 2 3.05 11.47 -2.15
N LEU A 3 2.35 10.37 -2.44
CA LEU A 3 2.55 9.09 -1.77
C LEU A 3 3.97 8.54 -1.91
N ASP A 4 4.53 8.56 -3.11
CA ASP A 4 5.87 8.02 -3.38
C ASP A 4 6.97 8.72 -2.57
N GLU A 5 6.86 10.04 -2.41
CA GLU A 5 7.79 10.83 -1.62
C GLU A 5 7.59 10.56 -0.13
N VAL A 6 6.34 10.54 0.33
CA VAL A 6 6.04 10.30 1.74
C VAL A 6 6.55 8.93 2.19
N LEU A 7 6.43 7.90 1.36
CA LEU A 7 6.92 6.55 1.67
C LEU A 7 8.46 6.47 1.79
N LYS A 8 9.18 7.40 1.19
CA LYS A 8 10.66 7.48 1.30
C LYS A 8 11.13 8.25 2.54
N LEU A 9 10.23 8.99 3.19
CA LEU A 9 10.58 9.72 4.41
C LEU A 9 10.77 8.75 5.58
N GLN A 10 11.85 8.92 6.31
CA GLN A 10 12.18 8.10 7.47
C GLN A 10 12.38 8.98 8.69
N PRO A 11 11.48 8.95 9.66
CA PRO A 11 11.70 9.60 10.96
C PRO A 11 12.89 8.99 11.67
N ILE A 12 13.62 9.83 12.37
CA ILE A 12 14.77 9.43 13.18
C ILE A 12 14.62 9.93 14.61
N ASN A 13 15.17 9.19 15.54
CA ASN A 13 15.40 9.68 16.89
C ASN A 13 16.76 10.36 16.93
N TYR A 14 16.84 11.53 17.54
CA TYR A 14 18.09 12.28 17.63
C TYR A 14 18.18 13.06 18.95
N ARG A 15 19.40 13.45 19.27
CA ARG A 15 19.72 14.40 20.35
C ARG A 15 20.62 15.48 19.78
N TYR A 16 20.51 16.68 20.33
CA TYR A 16 21.45 17.73 20.02
C TYR A 16 22.74 17.48 20.79
N ASN A 17 23.87 17.79 20.16
CA ASN A 17 25.16 17.78 20.84
C ASN A 17 25.23 18.94 21.83
N LYS A 18 26.04 18.80 22.92
CA LYS A 18 26.25 19.86 23.93
C LYS A 18 26.76 21.14 23.31
N ASP A 19 27.65 21.03 22.33
CA ASP A 19 28.33 22.14 21.67
C ASP A 19 27.65 22.45 20.28
N ASN A 20 26.35 22.28 20.18
CA ASN A 20 25.69 22.58 18.91
C ASN A 20 25.68 24.08 18.60
N PRO A 21 25.92 24.47 17.32
CA PRO A 21 26.11 25.89 16.97
C PRO A 21 24.84 26.74 17.14
N MET A 22 23.66 26.12 17.20
CA MET A 22 22.40 26.83 17.40
C MET A 22 22.01 26.96 18.86
N ASN A 23 22.86 26.51 19.78
CA ASN A 23 22.62 26.52 21.22
C ASN A 23 21.29 25.92 21.63
N LEU A 24 20.89 24.82 20.96
CA LEU A 24 19.69 24.08 21.24
C LEU A 24 19.87 23.19 22.47
N PRO A 25 18.81 22.94 23.25
CA PRO A 25 18.90 22.06 24.43
C PRO A 25 19.39 20.66 24.05
N ASP A 26 20.40 20.16 24.74
CA ASP A 26 20.97 18.82 24.54
C ASP A 26 20.26 17.75 25.36
N GLU A 27 19.29 18.12 26.16
CA GLU A 27 18.49 17.21 26.98
C GLU A 27 17.29 16.63 26.21
N GLY A 28 17.10 15.34 26.39
CA GLY A 28 15.96 14.62 25.83
C GLY A 28 16.16 14.05 24.42
N ASN A 29 15.26 13.14 24.07
CA ASN A 29 15.19 12.55 22.75
C ASN A 29 14.17 13.32 21.91
N HIS A 30 14.53 13.59 20.66
CA HIS A 30 13.66 14.21 19.69
C HIS A 30 13.36 13.24 18.56
N ILE A 31 12.18 13.35 17.98
CA ILE A 31 11.80 12.63 16.77
C ILE A 31 11.65 13.65 15.66
N GLY A 32 12.24 13.38 14.54
CA GLY A 32 12.16 14.27 13.39
C GLY A 32 12.79 13.66 12.15
N PHE A 33 13.22 14.51 11.24
CA PHE A 33 13.85 14.10 9.99
C PHE A 33 15.28 14.62 9.86
N SER A 34 16.12 13.84 9.19
CA SER A 34 17.39 14.35 8.71
C SER A 34 17.15 15.29 7.53
N ALA A 35 17.60 16.54 7.63
CA ALA A 35 17.44 17.53 6.57
C ALA A 35 18.06 17.06 5.24
N GLN A 36 19.24 16.41 5.31
CA GLN A 36 19.91 15.85 4.12
C GLN A 36 19.10 14.75 3.43
N LYS A 37 18.38 13.95 4.22
CA LYS A 37 17.51 12.90 3.66
C LYS A 37 16.23 13.49 3.09
N VAL A 38 15.61 14.44 3.77
CA VAL A 38 14.42 15.15 3.27
C VAL A 38 14.74 15.90 1.99
N GLN A 39 15.87 16.57 1.90
CA GLN A 39 16.29 17.32 0.71
C GLN A 39 16.33 16.47 -0.55
N LYS A 40 16.66 15.19 -0.43
CA LYS A 40 16.68 14.25 -1.57
C LYS A 40 15.29 13.81 -2.03
N VAL A 41 14.30 13.94 -1.18
CA VAL A 41 12.94 13.43 -1.41
C VAL A 41 11.96 14.58 -1.67
N ILE A 42 11.99 15.60 -0.83
CA ILE A 42 11.15 16.80 -0.90
C ILE A 42 12.06 18.02 -0.73
N PRO A 43 12.78 18.43 -1.79
CA PRO A 43 13.76 19.51 -1.69
C PRO A 43 13.15 20.84 -1.22
N GLU A 44 11.91 21.11 -1.56
CA GLU A 44 11.16 22.31 -1.14
C GLU A 44 10.89 22.36 0.38
N ALA A 45 11.06 21.25 1.07
CA ALA A 45 10.95 21.20 2.54
C ALA A 45 12.25 21.55 3.25
N VAL A 46 13.33 21.84 2.53
CA VAL A 46 14.63 22.13 3.15
C VAL A 46 15.14 23.48 2.68
N THR A 47 15.53 24.28 3.64
CA THR A 47 16.19 25.57 3.42
C THR A 47 17.56 25.59 4.09
N GLU A 48 18.45 26.39 3.57
CA GLU A 48 19.77 26.62 4.16
C GLU A 48 19.78 27.98 4.84
N ASN A 49 20.27 28.04 6.07
CA ASN A 49 20.43 29.31 6.77
C ASN A 49 21.72 30.04 6.36
N SER A 50 21.93 31.25 6.86
CA SER A 50 23.11 32.09 6.56
C SER A 50 24.46 31.45 6.98
N GLU A 51 24.42 30.45 7.83
CA GLU A 51 25.60 29.73 8.32
C GLU A 51 25.85 28.41 7.60
N GLY A 52 25.04 28.06 6.62
CA GLY A 52 25.15 26.84 5.83
C GLY A 52 24.49 25.61 6.44
N TYR A 53 23.67 25.77 7.48
CA TYR A 53 22.91 24.66 8.07
C TYR A 53 21.59 24.44 7.36
N LEU A 54 21.26 23.17 7.14
CA LEU A 54 19.99 22.78 6.56
C LEU A 54 18.88 22.73 7.61
N LEU A 55 17.77 23.37 7.31
CA LEU A 55 16.59 23.45 8.15
C LEU A 55 15.41 22.77 7.44
N VAL A 56 14.65 21.96 8.17
CA VAL A 56 13.45 21.30 7.65
C VAL A 56 12.23 22.16 7.96
N ASN A 57 11.48 22.50 6.92
CA ASN A 57 10.13 23.06 7.02
C ASN A 57 9.12 21.94 6.87
N ASN A 58 8.26 21.76 7.86
CA ASN A 58 7.28 20.69 7.86
C ASN A 58 6.07 20.95 6.93
N ASP A 59 5.83 22.19 6.52
CA ASP A 59 4.65 22.51 5.70
C ASP A 59 4.62 21.77 4.36
N PRO A 60 5.70 21.75 3.55
CA PRO A 60 5.70 20.96 2.32
C PRO A 60 5.52 19.45 2.56
N ILE A 61 6.05 18.94 3.68
CA ILE A 61 5.85 17.54 4.07
C ILE A 61 4.39 17.28 4.40
N MET A 62 3.74 18.17 5.10
CA MET A 62 2.31 18.05 5.44
C MET A 62 1.42 18.08 4.19
N TRP A 63 1.72 18.94 3.23
CA TRP A 63 1.01 18.96 1.94
C TRP A 63 1.24 17.70 1.13
N ALA A 64 2.47 17.16 1.13
CA ALA A 64 2.76 15.87 0.52
C ALA A 64 1.96 14.73 1.18
N MET A 65 1.85 14.74 2.51
CA MET A 65 1.04 13.77 3.25
C MET A 65 -0.45 13.88 2.89
N LEU A 66 -0.99 15.10 2.74
CA LEU A 66 -2.36 15.30 2.30
C LEU A 66 -2.61 14.70 0.92
N ASN A 67 -1.69 14.93 -0.02
CA ASN A 67 -1.76 14.35 -1.36
C ASN A 67 -1.65 12.82 -1.30
N ALA A 68 -0.75 12.28 -0.49
CA ALA A 68 -0.60 10.84 -0.27
C ALA A 68 -1.89 10.18 0.23
N ILE A 69 -2.58 10.82 1.16
CA ILE A 69 -3.88 10.34 1.67
C ILE A 69 -4.93 10.30 0.54
N LYS A 70 -4.98 11.33 -0.30
CA LYS A 70 -5.90 11.38 -1.45
C LYS A 70 -5.60 10.30 -2.48
N GLU A 71 -4.33 10.08 -2.79
CA GLU A 71 -3.88 9.01 -3.67
C GLU A 71 -4.27 7.64 -3.13
N LEU A 72 -3.99 7.37 -1.85
CA LEU A 72 -4.38 6.13 -1.17
C LEU A 72 -5.89 5.92 -1.18
N LYS A 73 -6.68 6.99 -0.98
CA LYS A 73 -8.14 6.91 -1.06
C LYS A 73 -8.60 6.48 -2.44
N THR A 74 -8.01 7.07 -3.49
CA THR A 74 -8.33 6.72 -4.88
C THR A 74 -7.97 5.26 -5.18
N GLU A 75 -6.76 4.83 -4.82
CA GLU A 75 -6.33 3.44 -4.99
C GLU A 75 -7.21 2.47 -4.23
N ASN A 76 -7.58 2.82 -2.99
CA ASN A 76 -8.46 1.99 -2.17
C ASN A 76 -9.85 1.83 -2.81
N ASP A 77 -10.42 2.91 -3.37
CA ASP A 77 -11.71 2.85 -4.04
C ASP A 77 -11.65 1.97 -5.31
N LEU A 78 -10.55 2.05 -6.07
CA LEU A 78 -10.31 1.18 -7.23
C LEU A 78 -10.24 -0.29 -6.80
N VAL A 79 -9.45 -0.60 -5.78
CA VAL A 79 -9.31 -1.97 -5.25
C VAL A 79 -10.65 -2.51 -4.74
N LYS A 80 -11.44 -1.70 -4.05
CA LYS A 80 -12.78 -2.09 -3.60
C LYS A 80 -13.72 -2.42 -4.77
N ASN A 81 -13.66 -1.62 -5.83
CA ASN A 81 -14.45 -1.86 -7.03
C ASN A 81 -14.01 -3.15 -7.74
N GLU A 82 -12.71 -3.34 -7.91
CA GLU A 82 -12.15 -4.57 -8.48
C GLU A 82 -12.53 -5.80 -7.64
N ASN A 83 -12.46 -5.71 -6.32
CA ASN A 83 -12.87 -6.78 -5.42
C ASN A 83 -14.35 -7.12 -5.57
N SER A 84 -15.22 -6.12 -5.71
CA SER A 84 -16.65 -6.32 -5.99
C SER A 84 -16.86 -7.08 -7.31
N GLN A 85 -16.18 -6.65 -8.37
CA GLN A 85 -16.27 -7.31 -9.67
C GLN A 85 -15.74 -8.75 -9.62
N LEU A 86 -14.64 -8.99 -8.91
CA LEU A 86 -14.08 -10.33 -8.72
C LEU A 86 -15.04 -11.24 -7.96
N LYS A 87 -15.72 -10.74 -6.93
CA LYS A 87 -16.74 -11.48 -6.19
C LYS A 87 -17.91 -11.86 -7.06
N GLU A 88 -18.39 -10.95 -7.92
CA GLU A 88 -19.47 -11.23 -8.88
C GLU A 88 -19.04 -12.30 -9.89
N LYS A 89 -17.83 -12.20 -10.43
CA LYS A 89 -17.27 -13.21 -11.33
C LYS A 89 -17.12 -14.56 -10.65
N LEU A 90 -16.64 -14.57 -9.40
CA LEU A 90 -16.50 -15.79 -8.61
C LEU A 90 -17.87 -16.46 -8.37
N THR A 91 -18.88 -15.69 -8.02
CA THR A 91 -20.25 -16.20 -7.85
C THR A 91 -20.79 -16.80 -9.15
N ALA A 92 -20.63 -16.10 -10.27
CA ALA A 92 -21.05 -16.59 -11.57
C ALA A 92 -20.33 -17.89 -11.97
N LEU A 93 -19.01 -17.96 -11.73
CA LEU A 93 -18.21 -19.17 -12.00
C LEU A 93 -18.62 -20.32 -11.10
N THR A 94 -18.90 -20.06 -9.83
CA THR A 94 -19.35 -21.08 -8.87
C THR A 94 -20.70 -21.66 -9.26
N GLU A 95 -21.65 -20.80 -9.67
CA GLU A 95 -22.95 -21.22 -10.17
C GLU A 95 -22.82 -22.04 -11.46
N ARG A 96 -21.97 -21.61 -12.38
CA ARG A 96 -21.68 -22.33 -13.62
C ARG A 96 -21.04 -23.69 -13.34
N GLN A 97 -20.09 -23.75 -12.39
CA GLN A 97 -19.45 -24.97 -11.96
C GLN A 97 -20.50 -25.96 -11.40
N SER A 98 -21.39 -25.50 -10.54
CA SER A 98 -22.45 -26.28 -9.94
C SER A 98 -23.41 -26.84 -11.04
N ALA A 99 -23.77 -26.01 -12.01
CA ALA A 99 -24.58 -26.43 -13.13
C ALA A 99 -23.91 -27.52 -13.99
N ILE A 100 -22.60 -27.40 -14.23
CA ILE A 100 -21.82 -28.41 -14.96
C ILE A 100 -21.75 -29.71 -14.17
N GLU A 101 -21.52 -29.62 -12.85
CA GLU A 101 -21.52 -30.81 -11.98
C GLU A 101 -22.88 -31.52 -11.99
N ASP A 102 -23.98 -30.78 -11.94
CA ASP A 102 -25.34 -31.33 -12.03
C ASP A 102 -25.60 -32.01 -13.40
N MET A 103 -25.12 -31.39 -14.47
CA MET A 103 -25.23 -31.99 -15.83
C MET A 103 -24.38 -33.26 -15.93
N LEU A 104 -23.17 -33.29 -15.38
CA LEU A 104 -22.36 -34.50 -15.35
C LEU A 104 -23.00 -35.61 -14.55
N LEU A 105 -23.59 -35.29 -13.40
CA LEU A 105 -24.31 -36.26 -12.59
C LEU A 105 -25.52 -36.84 -13.34
N ALA A 106 -26.29 -36.00 -14.01
CA ALA A 106 -27.40 -36.43 -14.83
C ALA A 106 -27.00 -37.36 -16.01
N LEU A 107 -25.88 -37.03 -16.68
CA LEU A 107 -25.29 -37.88 -17.71
C LEU A 107 -24.77 -39.19 -17.14
N SER A 108 -24.16 -39.17 -15.94
CA SER A 108 -23.62 -40.38 -15.31
C SER A 108 -24.68 -41.41 -14.95
N THR A 109 -25.93 -40.99 -14.70
CA THR A 109 -27.05 -41.91 -14.41
C THR A 109 -27.51 -42.68 -15.64
N ASN A 110 -27.17 -42.20 -16.83
CA ASN A 110 -27.55 -42.81 -18.13
C ASN A 110 -26.39 -43.53 -18.81
N LEU A 111 -25.21 -43.59 -18.24
CA LEU A 111 -24.02 -44.21 -18.80
C LEU A 111 -23.77 -45.58 -18.14
N PRO A 112 -23.26 -46.59 -18.92
CA PRO A 112 -22.74 -47.82 -18.34
C PRO A 112 -21.57 -47.54 -17.36
N LYS A 113 -21.44 -48.35 -16.30
CA LYS A 113 -20.36 -48.22 -15.27
C LYS A 113 -18.98 -48.16 -15.88
N GLU A 114 -18.71 -48.93 -16.92
CA GLU A 114 -17.41 -48.94 -17.60
C GLU A 114 -17.05 -47.56 -18.19
N LYS A 115 -18.00 -46.85 -18.78
CA LYS A 115 -17.81 -45.50 -19.33
C LYS A 115 -17.66 -44.46 -18.23
N LEU A 116 -18.31 -44.61 -17.09
CA LEU A 116 -18.18 -43.75 -15.94
C LEU A 116 -16.76 -43.79 -15.36
N VAL A 117 -16.19 -44.97 -15.24
CA VAL A 117 -14.80 -45.16 -14.76
C VAL A 117 -13.79 -44.50 -15.69
N LYS A 118 -13.98 -44.60 -17.02
CA LYS A 118 -13.14 -43.92 -18.03
C LYS A 118 -13.20 -42.41 -17.94
N LEU A 119 -14.33 -41.83 -17.51
CA LEU A 119 -14.48 -40.38 -17.29
C LEU A 119 -13.99 -39.89 -15.92
N GLY A 120 -13.51 -40.80 -15.08
CA GLY A 120 -13.06 -40.46 -13.71
C GLY A 120 -14.22 -40.14 -12.75
N ILE A 121 -15.43 -40.58 -13.04
CA ILE A 121 -16.62 -40.36 -12.21
C ILE A 121 -16.84 -41.59 -11.33
N SER A 122 -16.81 -41.40 -10.02
CA SER A 122 -17.17 -42.42 -9.03
C SER A 122 -18.59 -42.26 -8.55
N GLN A 123 -19.31 -43.36 -8.41
CA GLN A 123 -20.64 -43.38 -7.78
C GLN A 123 -20.57 -43.65 -6.28
#